data_a4569c5e98e9b6e5ccaf41de3905e716
#
_entry.id   a4569c5e98e9b6e5ccaf41de3905e716
#
_cell.length_a   1.000
_cell.length_b   1.000
_cell.length_c   1.000
_cell.angle_alpha   90.00
_cell.angle_beta   90.00
_cell.angle_gamma   90.00
#
_symmetry.space_group_name_H-M   'P 1'
#
loop_
_entity.id
_entity.type
_entity.pdbx_description
1 polymer ?
#
loop_
_entity_poly.entity_id
_entity_poly.type
_entity_poly.pdbx_seq_one_letter_code
_entity_poly.pdbx_strand_id
1 'polypeptide(L)'
;MTPAGTARAGDPERSTLDKATDENFPVAPFFLPRAWRADLMAVYGFARLVDDIGDGDLAPGGADARLLGVSPEEAEDRLLLLDAFEADLHRVFDATPSHPLLRRLQPTVRRTGLTPEPFLGLIAANRQDQLVKRYETYDDLVAYCELSANPVGRLVLSVTGTSTPERIRRSDAVCTALQIVEHLQDVAEDLDRDRVYLPAEDMKRFHVQEADLAAATAGASVRALVAYEAERALNLLNEGTPLVGSVHGRLRLLLAGFVAGGRAAIRAIAAAEFDVLSGPPKPGKIQLLREVGVTLRGEG
;
A
#
# COMPACT_ATOMS: atom_id res chain seq x y z
N MET A 1 18.94 -0.28 46.40
CA MET A 1 19.27 -0.52 44.98
C MET A 1 18.17 -1.40 44.41
N THR A 2 17.23 -0.82 43.71
CA THR A 2 16.12 -1.50 43.05
C THR A 2 16.60 -1.91 41.66
N PRO A 3 16.43 -3.15 41.20
CA PRO A 3 16.86 -3.54 39.88
C PRO A 3 15.98 -2.86 38.82
N ALA A 4 16.63 -2.23 37.85
CA ALA A 4 16.02 -1.65 36.68
C ALA A 4 15.23 -2.74 35.94
N GLY A 5 13.93 -2.53 35.77
CA GLY A 5 13.09 -3.41 34.97
C GLY A 5 13.57 -3.47 33.54
N THR A 6 13.94 -4.67 33.09
CA THR A 6 14.15 -4.99 31.69
C THR A 6 12.83 -4.75 30.97
N ALA A 7 12.79 -3.72 30.11
CA ALA A 7 11.71 -3.56 29.15
C ALA A 7 11.59 -4.87 28.35
N ARG A 8 10.44 -5.54 28.41
CA ARG A 8 10.14 -6.68 27.55
C ARG A 8 10.16 -6.17 26.13
N ALA A 9 11.04 -6.70 25.32
CA ALA A 9 10.97 -6.52 23.86
C ALA A 9 9.54 -6.87 23.41
N GLY A 10 8.85 -5.94 22.76
CA GLY A 10 7.50 -6.16 22.27
C GLY A 10 7.46 -7.37 21.35
N ASP A 11 6.31 -8.05 21.32
CA ASP A 11 6.08 -9.15 20.38
C ASP A 11 6.07 -8.57 18.94
N PRO A 12 7.01 -8.95 18.05
CA PRO A 12 7.11 -8.39 16.69
C PRO A 12 5.80 -8.54 15.90
N GLU A 13 5.13 -9.71 16.02
CA GLU A 13 3.84 -9.94 15.36
C GLU A 13 2.80 -8.91 15.79
N ARG A 14 2.70 -8.65 17.07
CA ARG A 14 1.73 -7.71 17.62
C ARG A 14 2.06 -6.28 17.22
N SER A 15 3.33 -5.90 17.24
CA SER A 15 3.77 -4.57 16.84
C SER A 15 3.37 -4.24 15.39
N THR A 16 3.56 -5.17 14.48
CA THR A 16 3.17 -5.01 13.06
C THR A 16 1.65 -4.95 12.89
N LEU A 17 0.89 -5.85 13.55
CA LEU A 17 -0.56 -5.91 13.39
C LEU A 17 -1.31 -4.74 14.04
N ASP A 18 -0.77 -4.14 15.08
CA ASP A 18 -1.37 -2.97 15.75
C ASP A 18 -1.36 -1.74 14.81
N LYS A 19 -0.42 -1.65 13.87
CA LYS A 19 -0.37 -0.58 12.83
C LYS A 19 -1.60 -0.57 11.91
N ALA A 20 -2.34 -1.67 11.80
CA ALA A 20 -3.58 -1.75 11.01
C ALA A 20 -4.67 -0.74 11.42
N THR A 21 -4.58 -0.16 12.62
CA THR A 21 -5.51 0.86 13.11
C THR A 21 -5.21 2.24 12.56
N ASP A 22 -3.98 2.47 12.10
CA ASP A 22 -3.47 3.77 11.66
C ASP A 22 -3.50 3.91 10.13
N GLU A 23 -3.86 2.83 9.41
CA GLU A 23 -3.95 2.83 7.96
C GLU A 23 -5.03 3.78 7.42
N ASN A 24 -4.79 4.35 6.26
CA ASN A 24 -5.73 5.24 5.55
C ASN A 24 -7.08 4.56 5.26
N PHE A 25 -7.08 3.21 5.11
CA PHE A 25 -8.27 2.39 4.90
C PHE A 25 -8.36 1.29 5.94
N PRO A 26 -9.56 0.97 6.44
CA PRO A 26 -9.71 -0.12 7.40
C PRO A 26 -9.37 -1.47 6.74
N VAL A 27 -8.29 -2.11 7.19
CA VAL A 27 -7.77 -3.38 6.65
C VAL A 27 -8.80 -4.51 6.76
N ALA A 28 -9.43 -4.67 7.93
CA ALA A 28 -10.39 -5.75 8.19
C ALA A 28 -11.61 -5.24 8.95
N PRO A 29 -12.49 -4.42 8.30
CA PRO A 29 -13.59 -3.77 8.96
C PRO A 29 -14.54 -4.76 9.64
N PHE A 30 -15.13 -4.35 10.76
CA PHE A 30 -15.95 -5.19 11.64
C PHE A 30 -17.16 -5.84 10.96
N PHE A 31 -17.67 -5.21 9.89
CA PHE A 31 -18.82 -5.73 9.16
C PHE A 31 -18.49 -6.94 8.27
N LEU A 32 -17.21 -7.24 8.01
CA LEU A 32 -16.81 -8.42 7.24
C LEU A 32 -16.99 -9.72 8.05
N PRO A 33 -17.19 -10.87 7.40
CA PRO A 33 -17.18 -12.17 8.06
C PRO A 33 -15.88 -12.40 8.84
N ARG A 34 -15.96 -13.08 9.98
CA ARG A 34 -14.78 -13.35 10.83
C ARG A 34 -13.65 -14.04 10.07
N ALA A 35 -13.99 -15.00 9.18
CA ALA A 35 -13.00 -15.69 8.37
C ALA A 35 -12.23 -14.72 7.48
N TRP A 36 -12.93 -13.88 6.72
CA TRP A 36 -12.28 -12.88 5.85
C TRP A 36 -11.43 -11.88 6.64
N ARG A 37 -11.92 -11.46 7.82
CA ARG A 37 -11.13 -10.56 8.67
C ARG A 37 -9.82 -11.19 9.12
N ALA A 38 -9.85 -12.47 9.50
CA ALA A 38 -8.64 -13.20 9.90
C ALA A 38 -7.67 -13.34 8.73
N ASP A 39 -8.20 -13.63 7.51
CA ASP A 39 -7.40 -13.78 6.31
C ASP A 39 -6.77 -12.45 5.85
N LEU A 40 -7.56 -11.39 5.82
CA LEU A 40 -7.09 -10.06 5.44
C LEU A 40 -6.04 -9.54 6.44
N MET A 41 -6.20 -9.81 7.74
CA MET A 41 -5.19 -9.46 8.74
C MET A 41 -3.91 -10.29 8.58
N ALA A 42 -3.99 -11.53 8.10
CA ALA A 42 -2.80 -12.33 7.81
C ALA A 42 -2.05 -11.80 6.58
N VAL A 43 -2.78 -11.43 5.53
CA VAL A 43 -2.23 -10.78 4.32
C VAL A 43 -1.62 -9.42 4.69
N TYR A 44 -2.33 -8.60 5.48
CA TYR A 44 -1.82 -7.32 5.96
C TYR A 44 -0.52 -7.47 6.75
N GLY A 45 -0.46 -8.42 7.68
CA GLY A 45 0.77 -8.65 8.46
C GLY A 45 1.98 -8.99 7.58
N PHE A 46 1.76 -9.72 6.48
CA PHE A 46 2.79 -9.93 5.47
C PHE A 46 3.19 -8.63 4.78
N ALA A 47 2.22 -7.91 4.18
CA ALA A 47 2.47 -6.71 3.41
C ALA A 47 3.17 -5.64 4.28
N ARG A 48 2.66 -5.40 5.49
CA ARG A 48 3.24 -4.41 6.40
C ARG A 48 4.68 -4.76 6.81
N LEU A 49 4.99 -6.05 7.02
CA LEU A 49 6.36 -6.44 7.36
C LEU A 49 7.31 -6.24 6.18
N VAL A 50 6.88 -6.52 4.96
CA VAL A 50 7.67 -6.23 3.75
C VAL A 50 8.00 -4.73 3.68
N ASP A 51 6.99 -3.88 3.89
CA ASP A 51 7.16 -2.42 3.85
C ASP A 51 8.09 -1.95 4.99
N ASP A 52 7.89 -2.44 6.22
CA ASP A 52 8.76 -2.13 7.36
C ASP A 52 10.23 -2.54 7.11
N ILE A 53 10.47 -3.65 6.40
CA ILE A 53 11.82 -4.04 5.97
C ILE A 53 12.36 -3.06 4.93
N GLY A 54 11.58 -2.77 3.88
CA GLY A 54 11.96 -1.88 2.79
C GLY A 54 12.25 -0.44 3.24
N ASP A 55 11.47 0.08 4.17
CA ASP A 55 11.62 1.43 4.71
C ASP A 55 12.64 1.53 5.86
N GLY A 56 13.02 0.39 6.45
CA GLY A 56 13.89 0.35 7.62
C GLY A 56 13.17 0.71 8.92
N ASP A 57 11.85 0.52 8.94
CA ASP A 57 10.95 0.86 10.06
C ASP A 57 10.66 -0.34 10.97
N LEU A 58 11.51 -1.38 10.92
CA LEU A 58 11.42 -2.52 11.82
C LEU A 58 11.57 -2.10 13.28
N ALA A 59 10.87 -2.80 14.16
CA ALA A 59 10.97 -2.57 15.61
C ALA A 59 12.44 -2.68 16.09
N PRO A 60 12.90 -1.77 16.95
CA PRO A 60 14.27 -1.79 17.43
C PRO A 60 14.59 -3.10 18.16
N GLY A 61 15.85 -3.53 18.07
CA GLY A 61 16.34 -4.74 18.72
C GLY A 61 16.46 -5.97 17.81
N GLY A 62 16.16 -5.83 16.50
CA GLY A 62 16.45 -6.84 15.49
C GLY A 62 15.75 -8.19 15.69
N ALA A 63 14.54 -8.17 16.28
CA ALA A 63 13.79 -9.40 16.55
C ALA A 63 13.35 -10.09 15.24
N ASP A 64 12.86 -9.30 14.26
CA ASP A 64 12.43 -9.81 12.96
C ASP A 64 13.61 -10.39 12.16
N ALA A 65 14.77 -9.72 12.16
CA ALA A 65 15.99 -10.22 11.51
C ALA A 65 16.43 -11.57 12.10
N ARG A 66 16.44 -11.70 13.44
CA ARG A 66 16.76 -12.98 14.10
C ARG A 66 15.79 -14.10 13.76
N LEU A 67 14.49 -13.80 13.64
CA LEU A 67 13.47 -14.77 13.22
C LEU A 67 13.68 -15.25 11.78
N LEU A 68 14.26 -14.40 10.94
CA LEU A 68 14.63 -14.72 9.56
C LEU A 68 16.04 -15.35 9.45
N GLY A 69 16.75 -15.50 10.58
CA GLY A 69 18.09 -16.09 10.60
C GLY A 69 19.20 -15.14 10.15
N VAL A 70 18.93 -13.82 10.15
CA VAL A 70 19.87 -12.76 9.77
C VAL A 70 20.52 -12.19 11.05
N SER A 71 21.84 -12.01 11.01
CA SER A 71 22.58 -11.39 12.13
C SER A 71 22.25 -9.91 12.27
N PRO A 72 22.43 -9.30 13.45
CA PRO A 72 22.18 -7.86 13.64
C PRO A 72 23.01 -6.96 12.72
N GLU A 73 24.24 -7.39 12.36
CA GLU A 73 25.13 -6.64 11.48
C GLU A 73 24.63 -6.70 10.02
N GLU A 74 24.17 -7.87 9.59
CA GLU A 74 23.58 -8.06 8.26
C GLU A 74 22.19 -7.43 8.11
N ALA A 75 21.50 -7.19 9.22
CA ALA A 75 20.15 -6.61 9.22
C ALA A 75 20.10 -5.13 8.80
N GLU A 76 21.25 -4.46 8.69
CA GLU A 76 21.34 -3.11 8.11
C GLU A 76 21.20 -3.14 6.58
N ASP A 77 21.48 -4.29 5.95
CA ASP A 77 21.27 -4.50 4.52
C ASP A 77 19.82 -4.94 4.27
N ARG A 78 19.00 -3.99 3.80
CA ARG A 78 17.57 -4.22 3.52
C ARG A 78 17.34 -5.24 2.40
N LEU A 79 18.21 -5.28 1.39
CA LEU A 79 18.10 -6.26 0.30
C LEU A 79 18.33 -7.67 0.83
N LEU A 80 19.32 -7.87 1.71
CA LEU A 80 19.58 -9.15 2.35
C LEU A 80 18.39 -9.57 3.25
N LEU A 81 17.79 -8.64 3.99
CA LEU A 81 16.59 -8.94 4.77
C LEU A 81 15.39 -9.32 3.89
N LEU A 82 15.19 -8.64 2.77
CA LEU A 82 14.13 -8.98 1.80
C LEU A 82 14.38 -10.36 1.19
N ASP A 83 15.63 -10.74 0.93
CA ASP A 83 16.00 -12.07 0.43
C ASP A 83 15.72 -13.16 1.48
N ALA A 84 16.08 -12.92 2.74
CA ALA A 84 15.76 -13.83 3.83
C ALA A 84 14.25 -13.98 4.07
N PHE A 85 13.52 -12.88 3.95
CA PHE A 85 12.06 -12.88 4.07
C PHE A 85 11.38 -13.63 2.92
N GLU A 86 11.85 -13.47 1.68
CA GLU A 86 11.37 -14.24 0.54
C GLU A 86 11.64 -15.74 0.70
N ALA A 87 12.84 -16.10 1.19
CA ALA A 87 13.17 -17.50 1.45
C ALA A 87 12.22 -18.11 2.52
N ASP A 88 11.82 -17.34 3.52
CA ASP A 88 10.84 -17.78 4.53
C ASP A 88 9.39 -17.75 3.99
N LEU A 89 9.07 -16.85 3.05
CA LEU A 89 7.79 -16.85 2.34
C LEU A 89 7.59 -18.16 1.55
N HIS A 90 8.59 -18.63 0.85
CA HIS A 90 8.49 -19.91 0.11
C HIS A 90 8.07 -21.06 1.02
N ARG A 91 8.54 -21.09 2.27
CA ARG A 91 8.14 -22.11 3.26
C ARG A 91 6.65 -22.06 3.63
N VAL A 92 5.95 -20.94 3.39
CA VAL A 92 4.50 -20.86 3.60
C VAL A 92 3.77 -21.87 2.71
N PHE A 93 4.31 -22.16 1.52
CA PHE A 93 3.68 -23.01 0.51
C PHE A 93 4.07 -24.49 0.66
N ASP A 94 5.29 -24.80 1.04
CA ASP A 94 5.83 -26.17 1.01
C ASP A 94 6.36 -26.70 2.35
N ALA A 95 6.60 -25.83 3.34
CA ALA A 95 7.22 -26.21 4.62
C ALA A 95 6.56 -25.49 5.82
N THR A 96 7.33 -25.17 6.83
CA THR A 96 6.93 -24.35 7.99
C THR A 96 7.81 -23.11 8.04
N PRO A 97 7.23 -21.90 7.91
CA PRO A 97 7.99 -20.66 7.98
C PRO A 97 8.51 -20.39 9.39
N SER A 98 9.58 -19.64 9.48
CA SER A 98 10.22 -19.25 10.74
C SER A 98 9.53 -18.05 11.38
N HIS A 99 9.11 -17.06 10.57
CA HIS A 99 8.51 -15.84 11.07
C HIS A 99 7.05 -16.04 11.48
N PRO A 100 6.60 -15.53 12.67
CA PRO A 100 5.24 -15.71 13.16
C PRO A 100 4.14 -15.20 12.21
N LEU A 101 4.33 -14.04 11.57
CA LEU A 101 3.39 -13.50 10.60
C LEU A 101 3.22 -14.42 9.38
N LEU A 102 4.30 -15.05 8.90
CA LEU A 102 4.23 -16.01 7.81
C LEU A 102 3.56 -17.33 8.26
N ARG A 103 3.77 -17.78 9.50
CA ARG A 103 3.00 -18.90 10.07
C ARG A 103 1.51 -18.58 10.14
N ARG A 104 1.16 -17.33 10.47
CA ARG A 104 -0.24 -16.88 10.49
C ARG A 104 -0.85 -16.81 9.10
N LEU A 105 -0.06 -16.49 8.06
CA LEU A 105 -0.48 -16.47 6.67
C LEU A 105 -0.74 -17.88 6.11
N GLN A 106 0.00 -18.89 6.54
CA GLN A 106 -0.04 -20.24 5.97
C GLN A 106 -1.42 -20.89 5.94
N PRO A 107 -2.25 -20.84 7.01
CA PRO A 107 -3.62 -21.37 6.95
C PRO A 107 -4.51 -20.68 5.91
N THR A 108 -4.33 -19.37 5.72
CA THR A 108 -5.04 -18.59 4.70
C THR A 108 -4.65 -19.06 3.30
N VAL A 109 -3.35 -19.17 3.01
CA VAL A 109 -2.82 -19.66 1.73
C VAL A 109 -3.42 -21.03 1.39
N ARG A 110 -3.36 -21.97 2.33
CA ARG A 110 -3.87 -23.36 2.12
C ARG A 110 -5.37 -23.42 1.88
N ARG A 111 -6.15 -22.59 2.59
CA ARG A 111 -7.61 -22.62 2.49
C ARG A 111 -8.13 -21.92 1.26
N THR A 112 -7.52 -20.81 0.87
CA THR A 112 -7.99 -19.96 -0.23
C THR A 112 -7.27 -20.21 -1.54
N GLY A 113 -6.24 -21.06 -1.54
CA GLY A 113 -5.45 -21.38 -2.74
C GLY A 113 -4.65 -20.20 -3.27
N LEU A 114 -4.17 -19.31 -2.38
CA LEU A 114 -3.30 -18.21 -2.79
C LEU A 114 -1.99 -18.76 -3.36
N THR A 115 -1.53 -18.13 -4.41
CA THR A 115 -0.26 -18.43 -5.07
C THR A 115 0.83 -17.45 -4.64
N PRO A 116 2.13 -17.76 -4.84
CA PRO A 116 3.22 -16.90 -4.38
C PRO A 116 3.34 -15.57 -5.14
N GLU A 117 2.86 -15.49 -6.40
CA GLU A 117 3.12 -14.36 -7.28
C GLU A 117 2.73 -12.99 -6.69
N PRO A 118 1.54 -12.79 -6.09
CA PRO A 118 1.20 -11.49 -5.51
C PRO A 118 2.11 -11.09 -4.34
N PHE A 119 2.55 -12.05 -3.55
CA PHE A 119 3.46 -11.81 -2.44
C PHE A 119 4.87 -11.48 -2.92
N LEU A 120 5.35 -12.17 -3.94
CA LEU A 120 6.64 -11.89 -4.59
C LEU A 120 6.64 -10.52 -5.26
N GLY A 121 5.50 -10.09 -5.81
CA GLY A 121 5.32 -8.74 -6.34
C GLY A 121 5.62 -7.67 -5.28
N LEU A 122 5.02 -7.77 -4.09
CA LEU A 122 5.24 -6.83 -2.99
C LEU A 122 6.71 -6.81 -2.53
N ILE A 123 7.37 -7.96 -2.46
CA ILE A 123 8.81 -8.02 -2.15
C ILE A 123 9.63 -7.35 -3.26
N ALA A 124 9.29 -7.60 -4.52
CA ALA A 124 9.98 -7.00 -5.67
C ALA A 124 9.83 -5.47 -5.69
N ALA A 125 8.65 -4.92 -5.33
CA ALA A 125 8.45 -3.48 -5.19
C ALA A 125 9.39 -2.89 -4.13
N ASN A 126 9.47 -3.50 -2.96
CA ASN A 126 10.35 -3.04 -1.89
C ASN A 126 11.85 -3.16 -2.24
N ARG A 127 12.24 -4.16 -3.04
CA ARG A 127 13.59 -4.22 -3.62
C ARG A 127 13.82 -3.10 -4.62
N GLN A 128 12.83 -2.82 -5.48
CA GLN A 128 12.90 -1.73 -6.45
C GLN A 128 13.11 -0.39 -5.75
N ASP A 129 12.42 -0.12 -4.64
CA ASP A 129 12.57 1.10 -3.84
C ASP A 129 13.96 1.30 -3.24
N GLN A 130 14.76 0.24 -3.10
CA GLN A 130 16.17 0.38 -2.71
C GLN A 130 17.05 0.89 -3.87
N LEU A 131 16.66 0.63 -5.12
CA LEU A 131 17.48 0.82 -6.32
C LEU A 131 16.99 1.96 -7.21
N VAL A 132 15.67 2.11 -7.36
CA VAL A 132 15.02 3.08 -8.24
C VAL A 132 14.45 4.21 -7.39
N LYS A 133 14.95 5.42 -7.60
CA LYS A 133 14.55 6.60 -6.84
C LYS A 133 13.72 7.59 -7.66
N ARG A 134 13.70 7.43 -8.98
CA ARG A 134 13.05 8.32 -9.96
C ARG A 134 12.46 7.48 -11.09
N TYR A 135 11.34 7.90 -11.64
CA TYR A 135 10.64 7.26 -12.74
C TYR A 135 10.70 8.17 -13.98
N GLU A 136 11.21 7.65 -15.09
CA GLU A 136 11.37 8.46 -16.31
C GLU A 136 10.02 8.76 -16.96
N THR A 137 9.14 7.77 -17.03
CA THR A 137 7.83 7.84 -17.70
C THR A 137 6.68 7.46 -16.76
N TYR A 138 5.47 7.83 -17.14
CA TYR A 138 4.27 7.38 -16.45
C TYR A 138 4.11 5.85 -16.53
N ASP A 139 4.48 5.25 -17.66
CA ASP A 139 4.42 3.79 -17.81
C ASP A 139 5.38 3.08 -16.85
N ASP A 140 6.55 3.65 -16.55
CA ASP A 140 7.47 3.11 -15.52
C ASP A 140 6.84 3.17 -14.13
N LEU A 141 6.13 4.26 -13.80
CA LEU A 141 5.40 4.37 -12.54
C LEU A 141 4.25 3.35 -12.45
N VAL A 142 3.49 3.17 -13.54
CA VAL A 142 2.43 2.14 -13.60
C VAL A 142 3.02 0.74 -13.43
N ALA A 143 4.15 0.44 -14.06
CA ALA A 143 4.84 -0.84 -13.89
C ALA A 143 5.29 -1.07 -12.44
N TYR A 144 5.71 -0.03 -11.72
CA TYR A 144 5.96 -0.12 -10.28
C TYR A 144 4.66 -0.41 -9.49
N CYS A 145 3.54 0.25 -9.82
CA CYS A 145 2.26 -0.01 -9.18
C CYS A 145 1.76 -1.45 -9.40
N GLU A 146 2.14 -2.10 -10.51
CA GLU A 146 1.86 -3.52 -10.75
C GLU A 146 2.51 -4.44 -9.70
N LEU A 147 3.62 -4.00 -9.09
CA LEU A 147 4.32 -4.72 -8.04
C LEU A 147 3.89 -4.27 -6.64
N SER A 148 3.70 -2.97 -6.41
CA SER A 148 3.48 -2.40 -5.08
C SER A 148 2.01 -2.42 -4.63
N ALA A 149 1.06 -2.19 -5.54
CA ALA A 149 -0.35 -1.99 -5.20
C ALA A 149 -1.29 -3.09 -5.73
N ASN A 150 -1.16 -3.47 -7.01
CA ASN A 150 -2.07 -4.41 -7.66
C ASN A 150 -2.11 -5.79 -6.98
N PRO A 151 -1.01 -6.33 -6.44
CA PRO A 151 -1.03 -7.58 -5.70
C PRO A 151 -1.99 -7.57 -4.51
N VAL A 152 -2.12 -6.46 -3.80
CA VAL A 152 -3.03 -6.33 -2.64
C VAL A 152 -4.48 -6.56 -3.08
N GLY A 153 -4.91 -5.92 -4.15
CA GLY A 153 -6.26 -6.11 -4.70
C GLY A 153 -6.52 -7.54 -5.18
N ARG A 154 -5.53 -8.15 -5.83
CA ARG A 154 -5.58 -9.55 -6.27
C ARG A 154 -5.70 -10.52 -5.08
N LEU A 155 -4.98 -10.27 -3.99
CA LEU A 155 -5.10 -11.04 -2.74
C LEU A 155 -6.48 -10.89 -2.10
N VAL A 156 -7.05 -9.68 -2.05
CA VAL A 156 -8.42 -9.45 -1.54
C VAL A 156 -9.45 -10.22 -2.35
N LEU A 157 -9.38 -10.19 -3.69
CA LEU A 157 -10.28 -10.95 -4.55
C LEU A 157 -10.14 -12.47 -4.35
N SER A 158 -8.92 -12.96 -4.19
CA SER A 158 -8.64 -14.38 -3.99
C SER A 158 -9.12 -14.86 -2.62
N VAL A 159 -8.83 -14.12 -1.54
CA VAL A 159 -9.32 -14.41 -0.18
C VAL A 159 -10.84 -14.49 -0.12
N THR A 160 -11.52 -13.65 -0.89
CA THR A 160 -13.00 -13.62 -0.92
C THR A 160 -13.61 -14.58 -1.94
N GLY A 161 -12.79 -15.34 -2.68
CA GLY A 161 -13.24 -16.33 -3.69
C GLY A 161 -13.94 -15.68 -4.88
N THR A 162 -13.57 -14.45 -5.22
CA THR A 162 -14.25 -13.66 -6.27
C THR A 162 -13.36 -13.31 -7.46
N SER A 163 -12.15 -13.84 -7.52
CA SER A 163 -11.20 -13.60 -8.62
C SER A 163 -11.75 -14.06 -9.96
N THR A 164 -11.76 -13.15 -10.93
CA THR A 164 -11.95 -13.42 -12.36
C THR A 164 -11.02 -12.49 -13.14
N PRO A 165 -10.64 -12.81 -14.38
CA PRO A 165 -9.78 -11.93 -15.18
C PRO A 165 -10.32 -10.50 -15.28
N GLU A 166 -11.62 -10.32 -15.43
CA GLU A 166 -12.27 -9.02 -15.52
C GLU A 166 -12.17 -8.24 -14.19
N ARG A 167 -12.44 -8.93 -13.05
CA ARG A 167 -12.34 -8.29 -11.73
C ARG A 167 -10.91 -7.96 -11.36
N ILE A 168 -9.95 -8.78 -11.77
CA ILE A 168 -8.52 -8.50 -11.58
C ILE A 168 -8.15 -7.22 -12.32
N ARG A 169 -8.46 -7.08 -13.62
CA ARG A 169 -8.15 -5.86 -14.37
C ARG A 169 -8.74 -4.60 -13.72
N ARG A 170 -10.02 -4.67 -13.29
CA ARG A 170 -10.68 -3.55 -12.60
C ARG A 170 -10.08 -3.25 -11.23
N SER A 171 -9.70 -4.29 -10.49
CA SER A 171 -9.00 -4.16 -9.22
C SER A 171 -7.64 -3.52 -9.39
N ASP A 172 -6.88 -3.94 -10.40
CA ASP A 172 -5.57 -3.37 -10.73
C ASP A 172 -5.69 -1.87 -11.04
N ALA A 173 -6.69 -1.45 -11.83
CA ALA A 173 -6.95 -0.03 -12.09
C ALA A 173 -7.27 0.76 -10.80
N VAL A 174 -8.07 0.20 -9.88
CA VAL A 174 -8.33 0.83 -8.57
C VAL A 174 -7.05 0.92 -7.75
N CYS A 175 -6.28 -0.17 -7.64
CA CYS A 175 -5.07 -0.20 -6.81
C CYS A 175 -4.00 0.75 -7.35
N THR A 176 -3.77 0.78 -8.67
CA THR A 176 -2.86 1.73 -9.30
C THR A 176 -3.30 3.17 -9.03
N ALA A 177 -4.60 3.47 -9.16
CA ALA A 177 -5.11 4.81 -8.87
C ALA A 177 -4.87 5.22 -7.41
N LEU A 178 -5.12 4.32 -6.46
CA LEU A 178 -4.91 4.57 -5.04
C LEU A 178 -3.43 4.82 -4.72
N GLN A 179 -2.53 4.05 -5.33
CA GLN A 179 -1.08 4.23 -5.16
C GLN A 179 -0.61 5.58 -5.71
N ILE A 180 -1.06 5.97 -6.91
CA ILE A 180 -0.73 7.29 -7.46
C ILE A 180 -1.25 8.40 -6.54
N VAL A 181 -2.48 8.30 -6.01
CA VAL A 181 -3.03 9.28 -5.09
C VAL A 181 -2.20 9.38 -3.81
N GLU A 182 -1.73 8.27 -3.26
CA GLU A 182 -0.85 8.23 -2.09
C GLU A 182 0.47 8.95 -2.38
N HIS A 183 1.15 8.63 -3.49
CA HIS A 183 2.36 9.35 -3.91
C HIS A 183 2.12 10.85 -4.14
N LEU A 184 0.93 11.27 -4.60
CA LEU A 184 0.59 12.69 -4.70
C LEU A 184 0.40 13.37 -3.33
N GLN A 185 -0.04 12.63 -2.31
CA GLN A 185 -0.18 13.17 -0.96
C GLN A 185 1.16 13.26 -0.23
N ASP A 186 2.09 12.37 -0.56
CA ASP A 186 3.34 12.17 0.18
C ASP A 186 4.58 12.74 -0.53
N VAL A 187 4.41 13.60 -1.56
CA VAL A 187 5.52 14.17 -2.35
C VAL A 187 6.65 14.72 -1.49
N ALA A 188 6.33 15.47 -0.43
CA ALA A 188 7.35 16.07 0.45
C ALA A 188 8.05 15.00 1.31
N GLU A 189 7.30 14.02 1.84
CA GLU A 189 7.85 12.93 2.65
C GLU A 189 8.70 11.98 1.80
N ASP A 190 8.26 11.68 0.58
CA ASP A 190 9.01 10.85 -0.37
C ASP A 190 10.33 11.52 -0.77
N LEU A 191 10.30 12.84 -1.01
CA LEU A 191 11.51 13.60 -1.33
C LEU A 191 12.52 13.58 -0.17
N ASP A 192 12.08 13.69 1.08
CA ASP A 192 12.93 13.59 2.27
C ASP A 192 13.61 12.20 2.38
N ARG A 193 12.99 11.16 1.79
CA ARG A 193 13.56 9.82 1.67
C ARG A 193 14.33 9.59 0.37
N ASP A 194 14.65 10.67 -0.36
CA ASP A 194 15.29 10.63 -1.68
C ASP A 194 14.50 9.85 -2.74
N ARG A 195 13.16 9.89 -2.69
CA ARG A 195 12.24 9.25 -3.65
C ARG A 195 11.39 10.31 -4.35
N VAL A 196 11.22 10.17 -5.68
CA VAL A 196 10.30 11.00 -6.46
C VAL A 196 9.48 10.09 -7.38
N TYR A 197 8.19 9.97 -7.08
CA TYR A 197 7.26 9.15 -7.87
C TYR A 197 6.53 9.94 -8.96
N LEU A 198 6.74 11.27 -9.04
CA LEU A 198 6.26 12.07 -10.17
C LEU A 198 7.10 11.75 -11.41
N PRO A 199 6.48 11.36 -12.57
CA PRO A 199 7.24 11.01 -13.77
C PRO A 199 8.10 12.18 -14.28
N ALA A 200 9.36 11.92 -14.59
CA ALA A 200 10.29 12.94 -15.07
C ALA A 200 9.82 13.60 -16.38
N GLU A 201 9.16 12.84 -17.26
CA GLU A 201 8.55 13.37 -18.50
C GLU A 201 7.48 14.43 -18.18
N ASP A 202 6.65 14.21 -17.17
CA ASP A 202 5.60 15.14 -16.77
C ASP A 202 6.16 16.30 -15.96
N MET A 203 7.14 16.09 -15.08
CA MET A 203 7.88 17.16 -14.45
C MET A 203 8.47 18.11 -15.51
N LYS A 204 9.11 17.58 -16.55
CA LYS A 204 9.64 18.36 -17.65
C LYS A 204 8.54 19.11 -18.42
N ARG A 205 7.41 18.45 -18.69
CA ARG A 205 6.24 19.04 -19.39
C ARG A 205 5.69 20.25 -18.66
N PHE A 206 5.63 20.21 -17.33
CA PHE A 206 5.12 21.28 -16.49
C PHE A 206 6.21 22.23 -15.99
N HIS A 207 7.47 22.08 -16.47
CA HIS A 207 8.62 22.89 -16.04
C HIS A 207 8.88 22.83 -14.54
N VAL A 208 8.70 21.66 -13.89
CA VAL A 208 8.98 21.40 -12.49
C VAL A 208 10.38 20.81 -12.35
N GLN A 209 11.15 21.33 -11.40
CA GLN A 209 12.43 20.78 -10.97
C GLN A 209 12.27 20.14 -9.58
N GLU A 210 13.14 19.19 -9.20
CA GLU A 210 13.09 18.60 -7.85
C GLU A 210 13.22 19.68 -6.74
N ALA A 211 13.97 20.75 -6.98
CA ALA A 211 14.06 21.87 -6.05
C ALA A 211 12.71 22.55 -5.77
N ASP A 212 11.77 22.50 -6.74
CA ASP A 212 10.43 23.05 -6.56
C ASP A 212 9.58 22.18 -5.63
N LEU A 213 9.89 20.88 -5.54
CA LEU A 213 9.20 19.93 -4.65
C LEU A 213 9.67 20.08 -3.19
N ALA A 214 10.83 20.67 -2.95
CA ALA A 214 11.35 20.98 -1.62
C ALA A 214 10.82 22.30 -1.04
N ALA A 215 9.93 23.00 -1.76
CA ALA A 215 9.35 24.26 -1.27
C ALA A 215 8.30 24.00 -0.17
N ALA A 216 8.13 24.98 0.74
CA ALA A 216 7.12 24.88 1.81
C ALA A 216 5.66 24.89 1.28
N THR A 217 5.44 25.38 0.06
CA THR A 217 4.13 25.43 -0.63
C THR A 217 4.34 25.25 -2.13
N ALA A 218 3.39 24.58 -2.78
CA ALA A 218 3.48 24.31 -4.21
C ALA A 218 3.32 25.58 -5.06
N GLY A 219 4.29 25.84 -5.94
CA GLY A 219 4.17 26.86 -6.99
C GLY A 219 3.17 26.45 -8.08
N ALA A 220 2.85 27.38 -8.99
CA ALA A 220 1.84 27.14 -10.04
C ALA A 220 2.16 25.94 -10.94
N SER A 221 3.44 25.73 -11.30
CA SER A 221 3.88 24.57 -12.10
C SER A 221 3.66 23.25 -11.36
N VAL A 222 4.04 23.17 -10.08
CA VAL A 222 3.83 21.97 -9.25
C VAL A 222 2.33 21.67 -9.11
N ARG A 223 1.50 22.68 -8.82
CA ARG A 223 0.03 22.52 -8.75
C ARG A 223 -0.56 22.01 -10.05
N ALA A 224 -0.08 22.51 -11.20
CA ALA A 224 -0.55 22.05 -12.51
C ALA A 224 -0.15 20.59 -12.79
N LEU A 225 1.07 20.19 -12.41
CA LEU A 225 1.54 18.81 -12.50
C LEU A 225 0.69 17.89 -11.60
N VAL A 226 0.49 18.24 -10.33
CA VAL A 226 -0.31 17.47 -9.37
C VAL A 226 -1.76 17.35 -9.87
N ALA A 227 -2.35 18.42 -10.44
CA ALA A 227 -3.68 18.38 -11.02
C ALA A 227 -3.78 17.39 -12.19
N TYR A 228 -2.77 17.36 -13.04
CA TYR A 228 -2.68 16.46 -14.19
C TYR A 228 -2.58 14.98 -13.75
N GLU A 229 -1.72 14.68 -12.79
CA GLU A 229 -1.59 13.32 -12.25
C GLU A 229 -2.85 12.87 -11.47
N ALA A 230 -3.47 13.78 -10.72
CA ALA A 230 -4.74 13.51 -10.03
C ALA A 230 -5.88 13.18 -11.02
N GLU A 231 -5.90 13.81 -12.21
CA GLU A 231 -6.86 13.48 -13.26
C GLU A 231 -6.59 12.08 -13.85
N ARG A 232 -5.33 11.70 -14.07
CA ARG A 232 -4.95 10.33 -14.48
C ARG A 232 -5.42 9.29 -13.46
N ALA A 233 -5.15 9.54 -12.17
CA ALA A 233 -5.58 8.66 -11.09
C ALA A 233 -7.13 8.57 -11.03
N LEU A 234 -7.85 9.66 -11.23
CA LEU A 234 -9.31 9.67 -11.28
C LEU A 234 -9.85 8.83 -12.45
N ASN A 235 -9.21 8.91 -13.62
CA ASN A 235 -9.60 8.13 -14.79
C ASN A 235 -9.43 6.63 -14.56
N LEU A 236 -8.30 6.19 -13.98
CA LEU A 236 -8.08 4.80 -13.57
C LEU A 236 -9.10 4.34 -12.53
N LEU A 237 -9.40 5.19 -11.55
CA LEU A 237 -10.38 4.88 -10.51
C LEU A 237 -11.78 4.71 -11.10
N ASN A 238 -12.15 5.52 -12.11
CA ASN A 238 -13.41 5.40 -12.83
C ASN A 238 -13.46 4.13 -13.70
N GLU A 239 -12.36 3.75 -14.35
CA GLU A 239 -12.22 2.49 -15.09
C GLU A 239 -12.43 1.29 -14.16
N GLY A 240 -11.87 1.33 -12.95
CA GLY A 240 -11.98 0.27 -11.95
C GLY A 240 -13.33 0.24 -11.21
N THR A 241 -14.08 1.35 -11.15
CA THR A 241 -15.34 1.48 -10.38
C THR A 241 -16.39 0.39 -10.66
N PRO A 242 -16.58 -0.12 -11.90
CA PRO A 242 -17.51 -1.20 -12.17
C PRO A 242 -17.22 -2.51 -11.39
N LEU A 243 -16.03 -2.65 -10.81
CA LEU A 243 -15.72 -3.74 -9.87
C LEU A 243 -16.75 -3.82 -8.74
N VAL A 244 -17.14 -2.66 -8.18
CA VAL A 244 -18.11 -2.56 -7.07
C VAL A 244 -19.47 -3.15 -7.44
N GLY A 245 -19.92 -2.90 -8.68
CA GLY A 245 -21.19 -3.46 -9.19
C GLY A 245 -21.11 -4.95 -9.53
N SER A 246 -19.91 -5.51 -9.70
CA SER A 246 -19.70 -6.92 -10.08
C SER A 246 -19.74 -7.89 -8.89
N VAL A 247 -19.73 -7.39 -7.67
CA VAL A 247 -19.77 -8.17 -6.42
C VAL A 247 -20.96 -7.79 -5.55
N HIS A 248 -21.26 -8.58 -4.53
CA HIS A 248 -22.45 -8.39 -3.69
C HIS A 248 -22.12 -8.35 -2.20
N GLY A 249 -23.09 -7.92 -1.39
CA GLY A 249 -23.04 -7.96 0.05
C GLY A 249 -21.92 -7.13 0.66
N ARG A 250 -21.22 -7.70 1.64
CA ARG A 250 -20.18 -7.01 2.42
C ARG A 250 -18.93 -6.70 1.63
N LEU A 251 -18.59 -7.54 0.63
CA LEU A 251 -17.48 -7.26 -0.27
C LEU A 251 -17.73 -6.02 -1.11
N ARG A 252 -18.97 -5.86 -1.62
CA ARG A 252 -19.36 -4.64 -2.35
C ARG A 252 -19.15 -3.38 -1.51
N LEU A 253 -19.51 -3.44 -0.22
CA LEU A 253 -19.31 -2.31 0.70
C LEU A 253 -17.81 -2.03 0.93
N LEU A 254 -16.98 -3.07 1.08
CA LEU A 254 -15.53 -2.93 1.22
C LEU A 254 -14.92 -2.25 -0.01
N LEU A 255 -15.21 -2.77 -1.20
CA LEU A 255 -14.66 -2.24 -2.45
C LEU A 255 -15.19 -0.82 -2.76
N ALA A 256 -16.45 -0.54 -2.42
CA ALA A 256 -16.99 0.83 -2.49
C ALA A 256 -16.23 1.78 -1.55
N GLY A 257 -15.79 1.31 -0.40
CA GLY A 257 -14.97 2.08 0.54
C GLY A 257 -13.62 2.48 -0.08
N PHE A 258 -12.93 1.58 -0.76
CA PHE A 258 -11.66 1.87 -1.43
C PHE A 258 -11.83 2.90 -2.57
N VAL A 259 -12.79 2.67 -3.47
CA VAL A 259 -13.07 3.62 -4.56
C VAL A 259 -13.47 5.00 -4.02
N ALA A 260 -14.36 5.02 -3.02
CA ALA A 260 -14.79 6.26 -2.39
C ALA A 260 -13.65 6.99 -1.67
N GLY A 261 -12.74 6.24 -1.03
CA GLY A 261 -11.56 6.79 -0.38
C GLY A 261 -10.64 7.49 -1.37
N GLY A 262 -10.34 6.85 -2.49
CA GLY A 262 -9.53 7.43 -3.56
C GLY A 262 -10.17 8.71 -4.13
N ARG A 263 -11.48 8.69 -4.43
CA ARG A 263 -12.21 9.88 -4.88
C ARG A 263 -12.20 11.01 -3.84
N ALA A 264 -12.37 10.65 -2.57
CA ALA A 264 -12.35 11.64 -1.50
C ALA A 264 -10.96 12.26 -1.32
N ALA A 265 -9.89 11.46 -1.45
CA ALA A 265 -8.50 11.95 -1.40
C ALA A 265 -8.18 12.88 -2.59
N ILE A 266 -8.55 12.51 -3.82
CA ILE A 266 -8.41 13.38 -5.01
C ILE A 266 -9.15 14.71 -4.80
N ARG A 267 -10.38 14.68 -4.26
CA ARG A 267 -11.12 15.90 -3.94
C ARG A 267 -10.46 16.73 -2.83
N ALA A 268 -9.83 16.09 -1.85
CA ALA A 268 -9.09 16.81 -0.82
C ALA A 268 -7.86 17.52 -1.42
N ILE A 269 -7.13 16.86 -2.32
CA ILE A 269 -6.03 17.44 -3.08
C ILE A 269 -6.52 18.66 -3.90
N ALA A 270 -7.64 18.52 -4.61
CA ALA A 270 -8.22 19.61 -5.37
C ALA A 270 -8.72 20.78 -4.49
N ALA A 271 -9.30 20.48 -3.32
CA ALA A 271 -9.75 21.49 -2.36
C ALA A 271 -8.59 22.26 -1.71
N ALA A 272 -7.40 21.64 -1.63
CA ALA A 272 -6.13 22.28 -1.27
C ALA A 272 -5.49 23.05 -2.45
N GLU A 273 -6.23 23.25 -3.55
CA GLU A 273 -5.72 23.86 -4.79
C GLU A 273 -4.47 23.15 -5.32
N PHE A 274 -4.41 21.83 -5.15
CA PHE A 274 -3.28 20.98 -5.53
C PHE A 274 -1.95 21.31 -4.84
N ASP A 275 -1.99 21.99 -3.69
CA ASP A 275 -0.84 22.16 -2.82
C ASP A 275 -0.69 20.98 -1.89
N VAL A 276 0.18 20.05 -2.28
CA VAL A 276 0.51 18.85 -1.53
C VAL A 276 1.77 19.00 -0.67
N LEU A 277 2.53 20.07 -0.88
CA LEU A 277 3.80 20.32 -0.18
C LEU A 277 3.60 20.88 1.23
N SER A 278 2.47 21.55 1.46
CA SER A 278 2.14 22.08 2.81
C SER A 278 1.70 21.00 3.80
N GLY A 279 1.70 19.74 3.38
CA GLY A 279 1.27 18.54 4.12
C GLY A 279 0.18 17.78 3.37
N PRO A 280 0.02 16.46 3.64
CA PRO A 280 -0.90 15.60 2.90
C PRO A 280 -2.37 16.05 3.08
N PRO A 281 -3.07 16.43 2.00
CA PRO A 281 -4.48 16.79 2.08
C PRO A 281 -5.32 15.54 2.44
N LYS A 282 -6.05 15.59 3.56
CA LYS A 282 -6.85 14.47 4.04
C LYS A 282 -8.34 14.72 3.88
N PRO A 283 -9.12 13.72 3.38
CA PRO A 283 -10.56 13.86 3.24
C PRO A 283 -11.26 13.91 4.60
N GLY A 284 -12.31 14.75 4.72
CA GLY A 284 -13.16 14.75 5.89
C GLY A 284 -14.07 13.51 5.94
N LYS A 285 -14.44 13.06 7.16
CA LYS A 285 -15.30 11.87 7.37
C LYS A 285 -16.65 11.98 6.66
N ILE A 286 -17.27 13.16 6.62
CA ILE A 286 -18.55 13.40 5.95
C ILE A 286 -18.39 13.26 4.43
N GLN A 287 -17.31 13.77 3.88
CA GLN A 287 -17.01 13.64 2.46
C GLN A 287 -16.81 12.16 2.07
N LEU A 288 -16.07 11.41 2.85
CA LEU A 288 -15.87 9.97 2.63
C LEU A 288 -17.21 9.21 2.64
N LEU A 289 -18.09 9.45 3.62
CA LEU A 289 -19.41 8.81 3.69
C LEU A 289 -20.29 9.16 2.48
N ARG A 290 -20.25 10.41 2.00
CA ARG A 290 -20.96 10.84 0.79
C ARG A 290 -20.45 10.07 -0.44
N GLU A 291 -19.12 9.95 -0.61
CA GLU A 291 -18.54 9.22 -1.74
C GLU A 291 -18.89 7.72 -1.72
N VAL A 292 -18.91 7.09 -0.54
CA VAL A 292 -19.39 5.70 -0.40
C VAL A 292 -20.83 5.58 -0.89
N GLY A 293 -21.70 6.51 -0.49
CA GLY A 293 -23.09 6.53 -0.94
C GLY A 293 -23.25 6.70 -2.46
N VAL A 294 -22.48 7.58 -3.08
CA VAL A 294 -22.44 7.80 -4.54
C VAL A 294 -21.95 6.55 -5.26
N THR A 295 -20.84 5.99 -4.81
CA THR A 295 -20.24 4.78 -5.41
C THR A 295 -21.17 3.56 -5.34
N LEU A 296 -21.89 3.38 -4.24
CA LEU A 296 -22.86 2.28 -4.08
C LEU A 296 -24.10 2.45 -4.98
N ARG A 297 -24.51 3.68 -5.31
CA ARG A 297 -25.62 3.93 -6.24
C ARG A 297 -25.20 3.76 -7.70
N GLY A 298 -23.90 3.71 -8.01
CA GLY A 298 -23.39 3.67 -9.37
C GLY A 298 -23.47 5.03 -10.09
N GLU A 299 -23.53 6.13 -9.35
CA GLU A 299 -23.66 7.51 -9.83
C GLU A 299 -22.29 8.23 -9.93
N GLY A 300 -21.19 7.48 -10.00
CA GLY A 300 -19.86 8.03 -10.00
C GLY A 300 -19.13 7.93 -11.32
#